data_4714f2d245f398f38dff3ff6715fc037
#
_entry.id   4714f2d245f398f38dff3ff6715fc037
#
_cell.length_a   1.000
_cell.length_b   1.000
_cell.length_c   1.000
_cell.angle_alpha   90.00
_cell.angle_beta   90.00
_cell.angle_gamma   90.00
#
_symmetry.space_group_name_H-M   'P 1'
#
loop_
_entity.id
_entity.type
_entity.pdbx_description
1 polymer ?
#
loop_
_entity_poly.entity_id
_entity_poly.type
_entity_poly.pdbx_seq_one_letter_code
_entity_poly.pdbx_strand_id
1 'polypeptide(L)'
;MSRASVGIVVSCPCGEVYELRPEYAGRLLECASCRRHLRAGPPPNTPRPPTLGVDRAFDRDVFLLRQRVFTIASKYEVWAEDGTSILYVERPTYPVRTLAAYLLAVFVTLTAMGLALGDMAREGHGVIIVLSVPVAAFIFLVVSMSLRPRRHVTIYRDESRRELLLRVIQDQRVALLTRTYTVVTAGGETLASLKKTYLHNVVRKRWYVRAPGGAPLAMAIEDSIVLSLLRRVIGTFFGLLRTNFVFVHGDDAEIFGEFNRKFTLLDRYVLDLSADTARTFDRRIAVALGVMLDTGERR
;
A
#
# COMPACT_ATOMS: atom_id res chain seq x y z
N MET A 1 10.74 15.38 42.69
CA MET A 1 12.01 14.80 42.24
C MET A 1 11.90 14.48 40.75
N SER A 2 12.45 15.37 39.93
CA SER A 2 12.42 15.23 38.45
C SER A 2 13.41 14.12 38.05
N ARG A 3 12.92 13.02 37.46
CA ARG A 3 13.78 12.01 36.82
C ARG A 3 14.40 12.68 35.59
N ALA A 4 15.71 12.89 35.63
CA ALA A 4 16.48 13.28 34.48
C ALA A 4 16.27 12.22 33.39
N SER A 5 15.66 12.61 32.29
CA SER A 5 15.52 11.75 31.10
C SER A 5 16.89 11.57 30.49
N VAL A 6 17.47 10.39 30.65
CA VAL A 6 18.76 10.04 30.04
C VAL A 6 18.57 10.06 28.53
N GLY A 7 19.25 10.97 27.84
CA GLY A 7 19.26 11.05 26.38
C GLY A 7 19.86 9.80 25.74
N ILE A 8 19.39 9.45 24.54
CA ILE A 8 19.93 8.34 23.75
C ILE A 8 21.05 8.88 22.86
N VAL A 9 22.27 8.41 23.05
CA VAL A 9 23.39 8.79 22.18
C VAL A 9 23.53 7.79 21.04
N VAL A 10 23.52 8.29 19.81
CA VAL A 10 23.65 7.48 18.58
C VAL A 10 24.81 8.02 17.75
N SER A 11 25.76 7.17 17.43
CA SER A 11 26.92 7.51 16.59
C SER A 11 26.71 7.01 15.16
N CYS A 12 26.93 7.88 14.19
CA CYS A 12 26.95 7.50 12.78
C CYS A 12 28.36 7.01 12.38
N PRO A 13 28.49 6.02 11.49
CA PRO A 13 29.77 5.61 10.92
C PRO A 13 30.54 6.73 10.18
N CYS A 14 29.89 7.86 9.87
CA CYS A 14 30.55 9.04 9.30
C CYS A 14 31.21 9.93 10.36
N GLY A 15 31.10 9.59 11.66
CA GLY A 15 31.70 10.34 12.78
C GLY A 15 30.71 11.29 13.49
N GLU A 16 29.53 11.53 12.96
CA GLU A 16 28.51 12.36 13.61
C GLU A 16 27.89 11.65 14.81
N VAL A 17 27.65 12.40 15.89
CA VAL A 17 27.04 11.90 17.12
C VAL A 17 25.80 12.72 17.42
N TYR A 18 24.69 12.02 17.67
CA TYR A 18 23.41 12.63 17.98
C TYR A 18 22.98 12.28 19.41
N GLU A 19 22.57 13.28 20.16
CA GLU A 19 21.90 13.09 21.44
C GLU A 19 20.38 13.25 21.22
N LEU A 20 19.63 12.17 21.43
CA LEU A 20 18.23 12.08 21.13
C LEU A 20 17.42 11.96 22.41
N ARG A 21 16.19 12.48 22.37
CA ARG A 21 15.25 12.30 23.47
C ARG A 21 14.82 10.84 23.56
N PRO A 22 14.45 10.34 24.75
CA PRO A 22 14.01 8.95 24.97
C PRO A 22 12.84 8.52 24.08
N GLU A 23 12.00 9.46 23.66
CA GLU A 23 10.86 9.23 22.77
C GLU A 23 11.25 8.75 21.35
N TYR A 24 12.52 8.90 20.99
CA TYR A 24 13.07 8.39 19.72
C TYR A 24 13.66 6.98 19.84
N ALA A 25 13.58 6.35 21.03
CA ALA A 25 14.08 4.99 21.24
C ALA A 25 13.52 4.02 20.19
N GLY A 26 14.41 3.24 19.56
CA GLY A 26 14.05 2.28 18.52
C GLY A 26 13.68 2.87 17.16
N ARG A 27 13.52 4.19 17.03
CA ARG A 27 13.16 4.82 15.74
C ARG A 27 14.35 4.85 14.78
N LEU A 28 14.02 4.73 13.49
CA LEU A 28 14.98 4.89 12.41
C LEU A 28 15.10 6.37 12.05
N LEU A 29 16.30 6.92 12.18
CA LEU A 29 16.63 8.30 11.88
C LEU A 29 17.58 8.36 10.69
N GLU A 30 17.62 9.49 10.00
CA GLU A 30 18.55 9.73 8.91
C GLU A 30 19.65 10.68 9.38
N CYS A 31 20.92 10.29 9.21
CA CYS A 31 22.04 11.15 9.47
C CYS A 31 22.01 12.39 8.57
N ALA A 32 22.07 13.58 9.15
CA ALA A 32 22.03 14.84 8.39
C ALA A 32 23.24 15.01 7.47
N SER A 33 24.41 14.49 7.86
CA SER A 33 25.66 14.61 7.09
C SER A 33 25.73 13.61 5.93
N CYS A 34 25.54 12.31 6.19
CA CYS A 34 25.80 11.27 5.19
C CYS A 34 24.53 10.57 4.69
N ARG A 35 23.36 10.95 5.20
CA ARG A 35 22.05 10.39 4.87
C ARG A 35 21.89 8.89 5.13
N ARG A 36 22.78 8.29 5.91
CA ARG A 36 22.62 6.90 6.37
C ARG A 36 21.54 6.81 7.43
N HIS A 37 20.83 5.70 7.40
CA HIS A 37 19.85 5.41 8.43
C HIS A 37 20.52 4.92 9.70
N LEU A 38 20.10 5.52 10.82
CA LEU A 38 20.60 5.22 12.16
C LEU A 38 19.39 4.82 13.01
N ARG A 39 19.55 3.80 13.84
CA ARG A 39 18.55 3.44 14.83
C ARG A 39 18.86 4.12 16.17
N ALA A 40 17.89 4.83 16.73
CA ALA A 40 18.01 5.44 18.04
C ALA A 40 17.88 4.36 19.13
N GLY A 41 18.95 4.06 19.83
CA GLY A 41 18.98 3.10 20.93
C GLY A 41 19.96 1.95 20.72
N PRO A 42 20.18 1.12 21.74
CA PRO A 42 21.07 -0.02 21.63
C PRO A 42 20.55 -0.98 20.56
N PRO A 43 21.44 -1.56 19.73
CA PRO A 43 21.03 -2.62 18.82
C PRO A 43 20.40 -3.73 19.65
N PRO A 44 19.37 -4.42 19.14
CA PRO A 44 18.79 -5.55 19.83
C PRO A 44 19.87 -6.63 19.97
N ASN A 45 20.48 -6.71 21.15
CA ASN A 45 21.62 -7.59 21.47
C ASN A 45 21.25 -9.06 21.63
N THR A 46 20.05 -9.46 21.25
CA THR A 46 19.64 -10.85 21.28
C THR A 46 19.72 -11.45 19.88
N PRO A 47 20.53 -12.50 19.65
CA PRO A 47 20.40 -13.35 18.47
C PRO A 47 18.96 -13.88 18.47
N ARG A 48 18.12 -13.33 17.61
CA ARG A 48 16.72 -13.75 17.51
C ARG A 48 16.69 -15.12 16.88
N PRO A 49 15.96 -16.10 17.47
CA PRO A 49 15.77 -17.37 16.80
C PRO A 49 15.10 -17.08 15.45
N PRO A 50 15.63 -17.67 14.35
CA PRO A 50 15.01 -17.51 13.05
C PRO A 50 13.58 -18.02 13.14
N THR A 51 12.63 -17.26 12.64
CA THR A 51 11.22 -17.66 12.58
C THR A 51 11.16 -18.86 11.64
N LEU A 52 10.95 -20.04 12.19
CA LEU A 52 10.92 -21.32 11.42
C LEU A 52 9.90 -21.18 10.27
N GLY A 53 10.37 -21.42 9.04
CA GLY A 53 9.53 -21.39 7.84
C GLY A 53 9.30 -20.02 7.20
N VAL A 54 9.86 -18.94 7.76
CA VAL A 54 9.82 -17.59 7.15
C VAL A 54 11.14 -17.32 6.43
N ASP A 55 11.04 -16.84 5.21
CA ASP A 55 12.22 -16.45 4.43
C ASP A 55 13.02 -15.34 5.10
N ARG A 56 14.37 -15.44 5.06
CA ARG A 56 15.29 -14.47 5.66
C ARG A 56 15.09 -13.04 5.16
N ALA A 57 14.56 -12.85 3.96
CA ALA A 57 14.26 -11.53 3.43
C ALA A 57 13.20 -10.80 4.29
N PHE A 58 12.31 -11.53 4.97
CA PHE A 58 11.29 -10.97 5.86
C PHE A 58 11.70 -10.96 7.33
N ASP A 59 12.83 -11.58 7.70
CA ASP A 59 13.28 -11.64 9.09
C ASP A 59 13.98 -10.33 9.52
N ARG A 60 13.24 -9.22 9.39
CA ARG A 60 13.69 -7.85 9.68
C ARG A 60 12.57 -7.03 10.27
N ASP A 61 12.93 -5.94 10.94
CA ASP A 61 11.96 -5.01 11.49
C ASP A 61 11.81 -3.74 10.63
N VAL A 62 12.82 -3.43 9.79
CA VAL A 62 12.79 -2.25 8.94
C VAL A 62 12.98 -2.63 7.48
N PHE A 63 12.13 -2.05 6.63
CA PHE A 63 12.15 -2.24 5.19
C PHE A 63 12.12 -0.89 4.49
N LEU A 64 13.02 -0.68 3.53
CA LEU A 64 13.09 0.53 2.73
C LEU A 64 12.50 0.25 1.35
N LEU A 65 11.31 0.77 1.08
CA LEU A 65 10.64 0.59 -0.21
C LEU A 65 11.02 1.74 -1.14
N ARG A 66 11.55 1.40 -2.31
CA ARG A 66 11.97 2.34 -3.35
C ARG A 66 11.26 2.04 -4.65
N GLN A 67 10.49 3.00 -5.16
CA GLN A 67 9.89 2.87 -6.48
C GLN A 67 10.93 3.13 -7.58
N ARG A 68 10.96 2.25 -8.58
CA ARG A 68 11.68 2.52 -9.83
C ARG A 68 10.84 3.44 -10.73
N VAL A 69 11.42 4.56 -11.13
CA VAL A 69 10.82 5.52 -12.07
C VAL A 69 11.14 5.08 -13.51
N PHE A 70 10.31 5.50 -14.47
CA PHE A 70 10.44 5.22 -15.91
C PHE A 70 10.23 3.75 -16.33
N THR A 71 9.38 3.00 -15.64
CA THR A 71 8.98 1.67 -16.08
C THR A 71 7.48 1.61 -16.40
N ILE A 72 7.11 0.89 -17.46
CA ILE A 72 5.71 0.69 -17.88
C ILE A 72 4.90 -0.05 -16.79
N ALA A 73 5.55 -0.93 -16.05
CA ALA A 73 4.99 -1.59 -14.87
C ALA A 73 5.50 -0.91 -13.60
N SER A 74 4.64 -0.75 -12.58
CA SER A 74 5.08 -0.25 -11.28
C SER A 74 5.97 -1.29 -10.61
N LYS A 75 7.26 -0.98 -10.52
CA LYS A 75 8.29 -1.83 -9.94
C LYS A 75 8.83 -1.19 -8.68
N TYR A 76 8.99 -1.99 -7.63
CA TYR A 76 9.57 -1.58 -6.36
C TYR A 76 10.72 -2.50 -6.01
N GLU A 77 11.72 -1.91 -5.40
CA GLU A 77 12.75 -2.65 -4.69
C GLU A 77 12.56 -2.43 -3.20
N VAL A 78 12.63 -3.49 -2.44
CA VAL A 78 12.69 -3.42 -0.99
C VAL A 78 14.14 -3.66 -0.57
N TRP A 79 14.65 -2.75 0.21
CA TRP A 79 16.03 -2.72 0.64
C TRP A 79 16.08 -2.92 2.15
N ALA A 80 17.13 -3.56 2.62
CA ALA A 80 17.46 -3.63 4.02
C ALA A 80 18.09 -2.31 4.52
N GLU A 81 18.26 -2.18 5.83
CA GLU A 81 18.90 -1.02 6.45
C GLU A 81 20.36 -0.82 5.98
N ASP A 82 21.05 -1.92 5.68
CA ASP A 82 22.43 -1.94 5.18
C ASP A 82 22.57 -1.49 3.72
N GLY A 83 21.44 -1.25 3.04
CA GLY A 83 21.41 -0.85 1.64
C GLY A 83 21.49 -2.02 0.65
N THR A 84 21.28 -3.25 1.09
CA THR A 84 21.14 -4.40 0.19
C THR A 84 19.70 -4.55 -0.31
N SER A 85 19.50 -4.84 -1.60
CA SER A 85 18.19 -5.18 -2.14
C SER A 85 17.82 -6.59 -1.72
N ILE A 86 16.66 -6.74 -1.06
CA ILE A 86 16.21 -8.00 -0.46
C ILE A 86 14.96 -8.56 -1.12
N LEU A 87 14.13 -7.72 -1.72
CA LEU A 87 12.90 -8.14 -2.40
C LEU A 87 12.68 -7.29 -3.64
N TYR A 88 12.09 -7.90 -4.65
CA TYR A 88 11.64 -7.25 -5.86
C TYR A 88 10.14 -7.39 -6.01
N VAL A 89 9.45 -6.25 -6.15
CA VAL A 89 7.99 -6.19 -6.22
C VAL A 89 7.56 -5.73 -7.60
N GLU A 90 6.71 -6.49 -8.24
CA GLU A 90 6.15 -6.18 -9.54
C GLU A 90 4.63 -6.09 -9.49
N ARG A 91 4.12 -5.02 -10.08
CA ARG A 91 2.70 -4.85 -10.36
C ARG A 91 2.51 -4.72 -11.86
N PRO A 92 2.10 -5.78 -12.54
CA PRO A 92 1.91 -5.73 -13.98
C PRO A 92 0.80 -4.75 -14.33
N THR A 93 1.03 -3.97 -15.37
CA THR A 93 0.03 -3.13 -16.03
C THR A 93 -0.42 -3.83 -17.30
N TYR A 94 -1.70 -3.75 -17.60
CA TYR A 94 -2.29 -4.38 -18.80
C TYR A 94 -2.87 -3.29 -19.70
N PRO A 95 -2.06 -2.40 -20.32
CA PRO A 95 -2.57 -1.25 -21.07
C PRO A 95 -3.43 -1.69 -22.27
N VAL A 96 -2.98 -2.69 -23.02
CA VAL A 96 -3.70 -3.22 -24.19
C VAL A 96 -5.06 -3.82 -23.77
N ARG A 97 -5.08 -4.65 -22.73
CA ARG A 97 -6.34 -5.26 -22.23
C ARG A 97 -7.29 -4.21 -21.67
N THR A 98 -6.75 -3.18 -21.02
CA THR A 98 -7.56 -2.07 -20.49
C THR A 98 -8.14 -1.23 -21.63
N LEU A 99 -7.35 -0.92 -22.67
CA LEU A 99 -7.83 -0.22 -23.86
C LEU A 99 -8.90 -1.04 -24.58
N ALA A 100 -8.66 -2.34 -24.80
CA ALA A 100 -9.64 -3.24 -25.42
C ALA A 100 -10.95 -3.29 -24.64
N ALA A 101 -10.88 -3.32 -23.28
CA ALA A 101 -12.07 -3.27 -22.44
C ALA A 101 -12.88 -1.98 -22.63
N TYR A 102 -12.21 -0.82 -22.76
CA TYR A 102 -12.89 0.44 -23.04
C TYR A 102 -13.49 0.50 -24.44
N LEU A 103 -12.75 0.07 -25.45
CA LEU A 103 -13.25 0.03 -26.83
C LEU A 103 -14.47 -0.88 -26.96
N LEU A 104 -14.44 -2.05 -26.33
CA LEU A 104 -15.58 -2.96 -26.28
C LEU A 104 -16.77 -2.36 -25.53
N ALA A 105 -16.52 -1.68 -24.40
CA ALA A 105 -17.57 -0.99 -23.65
C ALA A 105 -18.23 0.11 -24.49
N VAL A 106 -17.45 0.91 -25.22
CA VAL A 106 -17.96 1.92 -26.16
C VAL A 106 -18.80 1.26 -27.25
N PHE A 107 -18.27 0.21 -27.87
CA PHE A 107 -18.99 -0.52 -28.93
C PHE A 107 -20.34 -1.06 -28.45
N VAL A 108 -20.36 -1.77 -27.32
CA VAL A 108 -21.60 -2.32 -26.73
C VAL A 108 -22.60 -1.21 -26.40
N THR A 109 -22.10 -0.10 -25.81
CA THR A 109 -22.96 1.04 -25.45
C THR A 109 -23.56 1.70 -26.69
N LEU A 110 -22.78 1.95 -27.73
CA LEU A 110 -23.27 2.56 -28.98
C LEU A 110 -24.26 1.66 -29.69
N THR A 111 -23.97 0.35 -29.72
CA THR A 111 -24.90 -0.64 -30.33
C THR A 111 -26.22 -0.67 -29.57
N ALA A 112 -26.20 -0.78 -28.23
CA ALA A 112 -27.42 -0.78 -27.41
C ALA A 112 -28.22 0.52 -27.58
N MET A 113 -27.53 1.65 -27.61
CA MET A 113 -28.14 2.96 -27.81
C MET A 113 -28.74 3.11 -29.21
N GLY A 114 -28.04 2.63 -30.25
CA GLY A 114 -28.53 2.66 -31.63
C GLY A 114 -29.81 1.83 -31.83
N LEU A 115 -29.84 0.63 -31.22
CA LEU A 115 -31.01 -0.21 -31.23
C LEU A 115 -32.20 0.46 -30.51
N ALA A 116 -31.98 0.98 -29.30
CA ALA A 116 -33.02 1.65 -28.53
C ALA A 116 -33.57 2.90 -29.23
N LEU A 117 -32.72 3.73 -29.82
CA LEU A 117 -33.11 4.94 -30.55
C LEU A 117 -33.85 4.57 -31.88
N GLY A 118 -33.46 3.48 -32.55
CA GLY A 118 -34.10 2.99 -33.75
C GLY A 118 -35.55 2.54 -33.49
N ASP A 119 -35.80 1.85 -32.40
CA ASP A 119 -37.14 1.44 -31.99
C ASP A 119 -38.01 2.64 -31.58
N MET A 120 -37.43 3.59 -30.83
CA MET A 120 -38.11 4.82 -30.38
C MET A 120 -38.49 5.75 -31.53
N ALA A 121 -37.63 5.83 -32.56
CA ALA A 121 -37.96 6.63 -33.75
C ALA A 121 -39.19 6.11 -34.51
N ARG A 122 -39.47 4.81 -34.39
CA ARG A 122 -40.64 4.18 -34.95
C ARG A 122 -41.92 4.45 -34.13
N GLU A 123 -41.80 4.60 -32.81
CA GLU A 123 -42.93 4.73 -31.90
C GLU A 123 -43.24 6.17 -31.45
N GLY A 124 -42.42 7.16 -31.79
CA GLY A 124 -42.68 8.59 -31.55
C GLY A 124 -42.46 9.07 -30.08
N HIS A 125 -41.77 8.34 -29.25
CA HIS A 125 -41.61 8.61 -27.81
C HIS A 125 -40.40 9.51 -27.48
N GLY A 126 -40.52 10.83 -27.58
CA GLY A 126 -39.41 11.80 -27.34
C GLY A 126 -38.85 11.83 -25.91
N VAL A 127 -39.66 11.52 -24.89
CA VAL A 127 -39.23 11.56 -23.46
C VAL A 127 -38.19 10.48 -23.16
N ILE A 128 -38.19 9.39 -23.87
CA ILE A 128 -37.29 8.25 -23.62
C ILE A 128 -35.87 8.55 -24.10
N ILE A 129 -35.68 9.51 -25.01
CA ILE A 129 -34.35 9.94 -25.46
C ILE A 129 -33.53 10.51 -24.28
N VAL A 130 -34.17 11.27 -23.39
CA VAL A 130 -33.50 11.85 -22.22
C VAL A 130 -33.02 10.77 -21.24
N LEU A 131 -33.78 9.68 -21.09
CA LEU A 131 -33.41 8.55 -20.22
C LEU A 131 -32.33 7.64 -20.83
N SER A 132 -32.16 7.69 -22.16
CA SER A 132 -31.15 6.85 -22.84
C SER A 132 -29.71 7.19 -22.44
N VAL A 133 -29.41 8.46 -22.15
CA VAL A 133 -28.04 8.92 -21.75
C VAL A 133 -27.57 8.30 -20.43
N PRO A 134 -28.32 8.36 -19.31
CA PRO A 134 -27.90 7.72 -18.07
C PRO A 134 -27.84 6.19 -18.19
N VAL A 135 -28.73 5.58 -18.99
CA VAL A 135 -28.67 4.13 -19.25
C VAL A 135 -27.41 3.76 -20.04
N ALA A 136 -27.08 4.52 -21.08
CA ALA A 136 -25.84 4.33 -21.84
C ALA A 136 -24.57 4.48 -20.94
N ALA A 137 -24.57 5.52 -20.10
CA ALA A 137 -23.48 5.73 -19.12
C ALA A 137 -23.37 4.55 -18.14
N PHE A 138 -24.50 4.02 -17.68
CA PHE A 138 -24.52 2.87 -16.79
C PHE A 138 -23.99 1.60 -17.49
N ILE A 139 -24.45 1.31 -18.71
CA ILE A 139 -23.96 0.18 -19.52
C ILE A 139 -22.45 0.29 -19.73
N PHE A 140 -21.96 1.47 -20.17
CA PHE A 140 -20.53 1.71 -20.35
C PHE A 140 -19.75 1.45 -19.07
N LEU A 141 -20.21 1.96 -17.94
CA LEU A 141 -19.57 1.79 -16.64
C LEU A 141 -19.51 0.30 -16.24
N VAL A 142 -20.63 -0.41 -16.34
CA VAL A 142 -20.70 -1.83 -15.97
C VAL A 142 -19.81 -2.68 -16.87
N VAL A 143 -19.87 -2.50 -18.19
CA VAL A 143 -19.07 -3.27 -19.14
C VAL A 143 -17.57 -2.96 -18.95
N SER A 144 -17.20 -1.69 -18.89
CA SER A 144 -15.80 -1.29 -18.70
C SER A 144 -15.21 -1.80 -17.38
N MET A 145 -15.99 -1.77 -16.29
CA MET A 145 -15.55 -2.29 -14.99
C MET A 145 -15.42 -3.82 -14.98
N SER A 146 -16.36 -4.53 -15.60
CA SER A 146 -16.39 -6.00 -15.65
C SER A 146 -15.25 -6.58 -16.47
N LEU A 147 -14.81 -5.88 -17.51
CA LEU A 147 -13.76 -6.33 -18.42
C LEU A 147 -12.34 -5.95 -17.95
N ARG A 148 -12.22 -5.04 -17.00
CA ARG A 148 -10.89 -4.64 -16.49
C ARG A 148 -10.16 -5.84 -15.89
N PRO A 149 -8.85 -6.02 -16.21
CA PRO A 149 -8.06 -7.07 -15.61
C PRO A 149 -7.88 -6.83 -14.12
N ARG A 150 -7.91 -7.92 -13.34
CA ARG A 150 -7.52 -7.86 -11.92
C ARG A 150 -6.04 -7.51 -11.81
N ARG A 151 -5.72 -6.67 -10.85
CA ARG A 151 -4.33 -6.25 -10.60
C ARG A 151 -3.78 -7.05 -9.43
N HIS A 152 -2.75 -7.83 -9.70
CA HIS A 152 -2.02 -8.58 -8.70
C HIS A 152 -0.69 -7.86 -8.43
N VAL A 153 -0.22 -7.96 -7.21
CA VAL A 153 1.14 -7.57 -6.85
C VAL A 153 1.89 -8.85 -6.55
N THR A 154 3.06 -9.01 -7.13
CA THR A 154 3.90 -10.20 -6.95
C THR A 154 5.22 -9.78 -6.34
N ILE A 155 5.65 -10.47 -5.29
CA ILE A 155 6.88 -10.20 -4.56
C ILE A 155 7.83 -11.38 -4.78
N TYR A 156 8.97 -11.08 -5.39
CA TYR A 156 10.04 -12.01 -5.69
C TYR A 156 11.24 -11.75 -4.79
N ARG A 157 12.14 -12.72 -4.70
CA ARG A 157 13.42 -12.55 -4.00
C ARG A 157 14.30 -11.51 -4.67
N ASP A 158 14.35 -11.52 -5.99
CA ASP A 158 15.21 -10.65 -6.78
C ASP A 158 14.59 -10.29 -8.14
N GLU A 159 15.30 -9.49 -8.92
CA GLU A 159 14.85 -9.04 -10.25
C GLU A 159 14.81 -10.18 -11.29
N SER A 160 15.46 -11.32 -11.05
CA SER A 160 15.41 -12.47 -11.96
C SER A 160 14.02 -13.12 -12.01
N ARG A 161 13.17 -12.86 -10.99
CA ARG A 161 11.78 -13.36 -10.84
C ARG A 161 11.68 -14.89 -10.80
N ARG A 162 12.78 -15.57 -10.52
CA ARG A 162 12.79 -17.03 -10.46
C ARG A 162 12.12 -17.56 -9.20
N GLU A 163 12.28 -16.85 -8.09
CA GLU A 163 11.77 -17.26 -6.80
C GLU A 163 10.63 -16.33 -6.35
N LEU A 164 9.42 -16.85 -6.43
CA LEU A 164 8.21 -16.20 -5.93
C LEU A 164 8.14 -16.39 -4.41
N LEU A 165 7.94 -15.30 -3.66
CA LEU A 165 7.79 -15.36 -2.21
C LEU A 165 6.35 -15.10 -1.76
N LEU A 166 5.73 -14.04 -2.30
CA LEU A 166 4.36 -13.65 -1.94
C LEU A 166 3.60 -13.14 -3.16
N ARG A 167 2.29 -13.26 -3.08
CA ARG A 167 1.37 -12.66 -4.05
C ARG A 167 0.24 -11.96 -3.33
N VAL A 168 -0.09 -10.75 -3.75
CA VAL A 168 -1.27 -10.01 -3.29
C VAL A 168 -2.28 -9.99 -4.43
N ILE A 169 -3.38 -10.69 -4.23
CA ILE A 169 -4.41 -10.93 -5.23
C ILE A 169 -5.58 -9.99 -4.98
N GLN A 170 -6.02 -9.27 -6.00
CA GLN A 170 -7.24 -8.48 -5.93
C GLN A 170 -8.45 -9.41 -6.06
N ASP A 171 -9.31 -9.49 -5.04
CA ASP A 171 -10.43 -10.43 -5.02
C ASP A 171 -11.55 -9.99 -5.95
N GLN A 172 -11.91 -8.71 -5.93
CA GLN A 172 -13.05 -8.16 -6.65
C GLN A 172 -12.60 -7.37 -7.88
N ARG A 173 -13.23 -7.60 -9.03
CA ARG A 173 -13.05 -6.75 -10.23
C ARG A 173 -13.70 -5.39 -10.05
N VAL A 174 -14.92 -5.38 -9.55
CA VAL A 174 -15.72 -4.18 -9.28
C VAL A 174 -15.82 -4.00 -7.79
N ALA A 175 -15.40 -2.84 -7.29
CA ALA A 175 -15.45 -2.48 -5.88
C ALA A 175 -16.09 -1.10 -5.75
N LEU A 176 -17.36 -1.06 -5.38
CA LEU A 176 -18.11 0.18 -5.20
C LEU A 176 -17.79 0.82 -3.84
N LEU A 177 -17.88 0.05 -2.76
CA LEU A 177 -17.73 0.54 -1.39
C LEU A 177 -16.46 0.02 -0.71
N THR A 178 -16.09 -1.24 -0.97
CA THR A 178 -14.96 -1.88 -0.33
C THR A 178 -14.13 -2.65 -1.35
N ARG A 179 -12.80 -2.62 -1.20
CA ARG A 179 -11.89 -3.42 -2.00
C ARG A 179 -11.08 -4.32 -1.08
N THR A 180 -11.05 -5.60 -1.44
CA THR A 180 -10.32 -6.62 -0.69
C THR A 180 -9.20 -7.20 -1.54
N TYR A 181 -8.10 -7.50 -0.88
CA TYR A 181 -6.94 -8.16 -1.45
C TYR A 181 -6.54 -9.31 -0.53
N THR A 182 -6.22 -10.45 -1.10
CA THR A 182 -5.77 -11.62 -0.37
C THR A 182 -4.25 -11.76 -0.53
N VAL A 183 -3.55 -11.88 0.59
CA VAL A 183 -2.10 -12.13 0.64
C VAL A 183 -1.88 -13.63 0.71
N VAL A 184 -1.15 -14.18 -0.27
CA VAL A 184 -0.86 -15.61 -0.34
C VAL A 184 0.64 -15.88 -0.46
N THR A 185 1.10 -16.97 0.10
CA THR A 185 2.48 -17.46 -0.06
C THR A 185 2.72 -18.03 -1.46
N ALA A 186 3.96 -18.35 -1.78
CA ALA A 186 4.31 -19.08 -3.02
C ALA A 186 3.60 -20.43 -3.13
N GLY A 187 3.38 -21.11 -1.99
CA GLY A 187 2.64 -22.38 -1.92
C GLY A 187 1.13 -22.24 -2.01
N GLY A 188 0.59 -21.03 -2.12
CA GLY A 188 -0.85 -20.79 -2.21
C GLY A 188 -1.58 -20.68 -0.86
N GLU A 189 -0.86 -20.75 0.26
CA GLU A 189 -1.44 -20.56 1.58
C GLU A 189 -1.85 -19.10 1.78
N THR A 190 -3.07 -18.88 2.26
CA THR A 190 -3.57 -17.54 2.58
C THR A 190 -3.03 -17.08 3.93
N LEU A 191 -2.33 -15.94 3.95
CA LEU A 191 -1.81 -15.35 5.18
C LEU A 191 -2.78 -14.35 5.80
N ALA A 192 -3.37 -13.49 4.98
CA ALA A 192 -4.28 -12.44 5.43
C ALA A 192 -5.13 -11.89 4.30
N SER A 193 -6.19 -11.17 4.67
CA SER A 193 -6.94 -10.30 3.77
C SER A 193 -6.76 -8.83 4.15
N LEU A 194 -6.48 -7.98 3.14
CA LEU A 194 -6.35 -6.53 3.27
C LEU A 194 -7.60 -5.87 2.72
N LYS A 195 -8.34 -5.16 3.57
CA LYS A 195 -9.60 -4.52 3.19
C LYS A 195 -9.51 -3.01 3.29
N LYS A 196 -9.86 -2.32 2.19
CA LYS A 196 -9.98 -0.88 2.10
C LYS A 196 -11.45 -0.50 1.90
N THR A 197 -11.99 0.40 2.73
CA THR A 197 -13.36 0.91 2.62
C THR A 197 -13.34 2.36 2.14
N TYR A 198 -14.00 2.64 1.01
CA TYR A 198 -13.99 3.99 0.42
C TYR A 198 -14.76 5.02 1.22
N LEU A 199 -15.87 4.64 1.87
CA LEU A 199 -16.68 5.55 2.69
C LEU A 199 -15.91 6.11 3.88
N HIS A 200 -15.20 5.28 4.64
CA HIS A 200 -14.40 5.73 5.77
C HIS A 200 -13.17 6.53 5.33
N ASN A 201 -12.68 6.31 4.10
CA ASN A 201 -11.53 7.01 3.55
C ASN A 201 -11.84 8.45 3.09
N VAL A 202 -13.09 8.90 3.22
CA VAL A 202 -13.45 10.29 2.95
C VAL A 202 -12.81 11.23 3.98
N VAL A 203 -12.71 10.85 5.24
CA VAL A 203 -12.10 11.67 6.31
C VAL A 203 -10.66 11.23 6.59
N ARG A 204 -10.43 9.95 6.82
CA ARG A 204 -9.12 9.39 7.20
C ARG A 204 -8.96 8.01 6.55
N LYS A 205 -7.83 7.79 5.88
CA LYS A 205 -7.59 6.51 5.19
C LYS A 205 -7.33 5.40 6.19
N ARG A 206 -8.02 4.27 6.01
CA ARG A 206 -7.88 3.07 6.84
C ARG A 206 -7.81 1.83 6.00
N TRP A 207 -6.91 0.94 6.36
CA TRP A 207 -6.80 -0.40 5.81
C TRP A 207 -6.90 -1.40 6.95
N TYR A 208 -7.77 -2.37 6.80
CA TYR A 208 -7.99 -3.42 7.78
C TYR A 208 -7.28 -4.68 7.34
N VAL A 209 -6.53 -5.29 8.25
CA VAL A 209 -5.86 -6.58 8.05
C VAL A 209 -6.59 -7.62 8.87
N ARG A 210 -6.99 -8.71 8.22
CA ARG A 210 -7.72 -9.81 8.85
C ARG A 210 -7.05 -11.14 8.58
N ALA A 211 -7.10 -12.04 9.54
CA ALA A 211 -6.70 -13.43 9.37
C ALA A 211 -7.59 -14.14 8.35
N PRO A 212 -7.18 -15.31 7.81
CA PRO A 212 -8.00 -16.11 6.91
C PRO A 212 -9.36 -16.46 7.49
N GLY A 213 -9.45 -16.67 8.82
CA GLY A 213 -10.70 -16.89 9.55
C GLY A 213 -11.55 -15.63 9.84
N GLY A 214 -11.12 -14.45 9.34
CA GLY A 214 -11.85 -13.19 9.48
C GLY A 214 -11.54 -12.40 10.76
N ALA A 215 -10.77 -12.95 11.70
CA ALA A 215 -10.35 -12.25 12.91
C ALA A 215 -9.51 -11.01 12.57
N PRO A 216 -9.70 -9.87 13.27
CA PRO A 216 -8.89 -8.68 13.07
C PRO A 216 -7.46 -8.95 13.55
N LEU A 217 -6.47 -8.65 12.69
CA LEU A 217 -5.05 -8.73 13.04
C LEU A 217 -4.46 -7.35 13.31
N ALA A 218 -4.74 -6.42 12.42
CA ALA A 218 -4.19 -5.07 12.48
C ALA A 218 -4.99 -4.09 11.65
N MET A 219 -4.71 -2.81 11.86
CA MET A 219 -5.23 -1.73 11.04
C MET A 219 -4.11 -0.73 10.72
N ALA A 220 -3.99 -0.31 9.46
CA ALA A 220 -3.17 0.83 9.09
C ALA A 220 -4.05 2.08 9.00
N ILE A 221 -3.70 3.11 9.74
CA ILE A 221 -4.45 4.36 9.86
C ILE A 221 -3.56 5.51 9.43
N GLU A 222 -4.09 6.43 8.62
CA GLU A 222 -3.40 7.67 8.27
C GLU A 222 -3.13 8.50 9.54
N ASP A 223 -1.88 8.90 9.75
CA ASP A 223 -1.40 9.48 11.01
C ASP A 223 -2.10 10.80 11.38
N SER A 224 -2.33 11.71 10.41
CA SER A 224 -2.87 13.04 10.70
C SER A 224 -4.17 13.35 9.95
N ILE A 225 -5.24 13.63 10.72
CA ILE A 225 -6.52 14.11 10.17
C ILE A 225 -6.35 15.51 9.57
N VAL A 226 -5.60 16.40 10.24
CA VAL A 226 -5.39 17.79 9.81
C VAL A 226 -4.65 17.83 8.48
N LEU A 227 -3.58 17.06 8.32
CA LEU A 227 -2.83 16.94 7.07
C LEU A 227 -3.66 16.28 5.96
N SER A 228 -4.52 15.34 6.30
CA SER A 228 -5.45 14.71 5.36
C SER A 228 -6.48 15.72 4.83
N LEU A 229 -7.06 16.52 5.72
CA LEU A 229 -8.04 17.56 5.37
C LEU A 229 -7.39 18.69 4.56
N LEU A 230 -6.23 19.17 4.98
CA LEU A 230 -5.47 20.23 4.30
C LEU A 230 -5.09 19.81 2.87
N ARG A 231 -4.68 18.54 2.66
CA ARG A 231 -4.39 17.99 1.33
C ARG A 231 -5.60 18.00 0.40
N ARG A 232 -6.81 17.84 0.94
CA ARG A 232 -8.05 17.90 0.14
C ARG A 232 -8.44 19.31 -0.26
N VAL A 233 -8.22 20.29 0.62
CA VAL A 233 -8.55 21.71 0.39
C VAL A 233 -7.55 22.35 -0.58
N ILE A 234 -6.25 22.09 -0.40
CA ILE A 234 -5.18 22.71 -1.19
C ILE A 234 -4.90 21.96 -2.51
N GLY A 235 -5.47 20.74 -2.65
CA GLY A 235 -5.28 19.90 -3.83
C GLY A 235 -3.88 19.31 -3.95
N THR A 236 -3.62 18.68 -5.08
CA THR A 236 -2.37 17.94 -5.38
C THR A 236 -1.19 18.90 -5.67
N PHE A 237 -1.38 20.20 -5.62
CA PHE A 237 -0.41 21.22 -6.04
C PHE A 237 0.86 21.25 -5.18
N PHE A 238 0.78 20.80 -3.93
CA PHE A 238 1.94 20.68 -3.06
C PHE A 238 2.22 19.22 -2.73
N GLY A 239 3.11 18.59 -3.47
CA GLY A 239 3.68 17.27 -3.17
C GLY A 239 4.38 17.15 -1.80
N LEU A 240 4.26 18.19 -0.97
CA LEU A 240 4.79 18.33 0.38
C LEU A 240 3.93 17.62 1.46
N LEU A 241 2.61 17.51 1.25
CA LEU A 241 1.71 16.90 2.24
C LEU A 241 1.64 15.40 2.02
N ARG A 242 2.40 14.64 2.80
CA ARG A 242 2.62 13.21 2.62
C ARG A 242 1.76 12.39 3.54
N THR A 243 1.33 11.23 3.04
CA THR A 243 0.53 10.29 3.81
C THR A 243 1.47 9.36 4.55
N ASN A 244 1.49 9.46 5.86
CA ASN A 244 2.12 8.49 6.75
C ASN A 244 1.02 7.63 7.37
N PHE A 245 1.33 6.37 7.65
CA PHE A 245 0.42 5.45 8.30
C PHE A 245 1.06 4.91 9.57
N VAL A 246 0.25 4.76 10.60
CA VAL A 246 0.59 4.01 11.79
C VAL A 246 -0.14 2.66 11.77
N PHE A 247 0.53 1.62 12.23
CA PHE A 247 -0.01 0.28 12.34
C PHE A 247 -0.39 0.01 13.78
N VAL A 248 -1.65 -0.36 13.99
CA VAL A 248 -2.21 -0.67 15.31
C VAL A 248 -2.73 -2.10 15.34
N HIS A 249 -2.61 -2.76 16.49
CA HIS A 249 -3.24 -4.05 16.70
C HIS A 249 -4.78 -3.91 16.72
N GLY A 250 -5.49 -4.98 16.35
CA GLY A 250 -6.91 -5.01 16.02
C GLY A 250 -7.81 -4.17 16.94
N ASP A 251 -7.90 -4.50 18.23
CA ASP A 251 -8.84 -3.85 19.15
C ASP A 251 -8.16 -2.92 20.17
N ASP A 252 -6.84 -3.09 20.45
CA ASP A 252 -6.15 -2.42 21.56
C ASP A 252 -5.56 -1.06 21.22
N ALA A 253 -5.62 -0.65 19.96
CA ALA A 253 -5.05 0.61 19.45
C ALA A 253 -3.54 0.80 19.75
N GLU A 254 -2.84 -0.26 20.18
CA GLU A 254 -1.39 -0.24 20.41
C GLU A 254 -0.66 -0.12 19.09
N ILE A 255 0.20 0.92 18.99
CA ILE A 255 1.00 1.17 17.79
C ILE A 255 2.19 0.22 17.81
N PHE A 256 2.30 -0.64 16.80
CA PHE A 256 3.39 -1.59 16.64
C PHE A 256 4.28 -1.32 15.41
N GLY A 257 3.90 -0.37 14.56
CA GLY A 257 4.70 -0.03 13.40
C GLY A 257 4.26 1.26 12.71
N GLU A 258 5.12 1.72 11.81
CA GLU A 258 4.92 2.95 11.05
C GLU A 258 5.29 2.73 9.57
N PHE A 259 4.55 3.39 8.68
CA PHE A 259 4.87 3.45 7.26
C PHE A 259 4.98 4.90 6.84
N ASN A 260 6.21 5.38 6.71
CA ASN A 260 6.53 6.78 6.51
C ASN A 260 7.13 7.01 5.13
N ARG A 261 6.63 8.01 4.42
CA ARG A 261 7.20 8.46 3.16
C ARG A 261 8.30 9.48 3.41
N LYS A 262 9.50 9.22 2.87
CA LYS A 262 10.62 10.17 2.95
C LYS A 262 10.54 11.27 1.91
N PHE A 263 11.04 12.45 2.28
CA PHE A 263 11.10 13.61 1.38
C PHE A 263 12.29 13.45 0.40
N THR A 264 12.05 12.78 -0.73
CA THR A 264 13.05 12.63 -1.80
C THR A 264 12.37 12.79 -3.16
N LEU A 265 13.15 13.17 -4.20
CA LEU A 265 12.69 13.18 -5.61
C LEU A 265 12.14 11.84 -6.08
N LEU A 266 12.65 10.75 -5.49
CA LEU A 266 12.17 9.39 -5.70
C LEU A 266 11.26 9.00 -4.54
N ASP A 267 10.13 8.37 -4.85
CA ASP A 267 9.23 7.85 -3.82
C ASP A 267 9.92 6.75 -3.01
N ARG A 268 10.32 7.14 -1.82
CA ARG A 268 10.94 6.25 -0.84
C ARG A 268 10.04 6.17 0.38
N TYR A 269 9.81 4.96 0.84
CA TYR A 269 9.03 4.69 2.04
C TYR A 269 9.86 3.87 3.01
N VAL A 270 9.63 4.10 4.29
CA VAL A 270 10.19 3.30 5.38
C VAL A 270 9.03 2.62 6.08
N LEU A 271 9.06 1.31 6.10
CA LEU A 271 8.23 0.47 6.93
C LEU A 271 9.05 0.09 8.14
N ASP A 272 8.68 0.58 9.32
CA ASP A 272 9.35 0.33 10.59
C ASP A 272 8.41 -0.41 11.54
N LEU A 273 8.82 -1.61 11.93
CA LEU A 273 8.09 -2.51 12.84
C LEU A 273 8.89 -2.75 14.12
N SER A 274 9.83 -1.87 14.45
CA SER A 274 10.72 -2.03 15.61
C SER A 274 9.97 -1.97 16.94
N ALA A 275 8.80 -1.34 16.97
CA ALA A 275 7.94 -1.29 18.14
C ALA A 275 7.32 -2.65 18.49
N ASP A 276 7.13 -3.54 17.49
CA ASP A 276 6.68 -4.92 17.71
C ASP A 276 7.85 -5.82 18.12
N THR A 277 8.36 -5.62 19.34
CA THR A 277 9.51 -6.36 19.88
C THR A 277 9.23 -7.85 20.02
N ALA A 278 8.00 -8.22 20.32
CA ALA A 278 7.55 -9.61 20.44
C ALA A 278 7.32 -10.29 19.07
N ARG A 279 7.37 -9.51 17.96
CA ARG A 279 7.12 -9.99 16.59
C ARG A 279 5.77 -10.70 16.44
N THR A 280 4.76 -10.16 17.05
CA THR A 280 3.39 -10.69 17.02
C THR A 280 2.75 -10.54 15.64
N PHE A 281 3.17 -9.55 14.86
CA PHE A 281 2.66 -9.31 13.51
C PHE A 281 3.59 -9.89 12.43
N ASP A 282 3.05 -10.69 11.53
CA ASP A 282 3.81 -11.31 10.44
C ASP A 282 4.41 -10.26 9.49
N ARG A 283 5.74 -10.27 9.35
CA ARG A 283 6.50 -9.32 8.52
C ARG A 283 6.17 -9.44 7.04
N ARG A 284 5.76 -10.61 6.56
CA ARG A 284 5.29 -10.83 5.19
C ARG A 284 4.03 -10.03 4.91
N ILE A 285 3.08 -10.05 5.86
CA ILE A 285 1.83 -9.28 5.78
C ILE A 285 2.15 -7.78 5.86
N ALA A 286 3.08 -7.37 6.72
CA ALA A 286 3.49 -5.97 6.86
C ALA A 286 4.08 -5.41 5.55
N VAL A 287 4.98 -6.15 4.89
CA VAL A 287 5.56 -5.76 3.60
C VAL A 287 4.47 -5.68 2.52
N ALA A 288 3.59 -6.70 2.45
CA ALA A 288 2.47 -6.70 1.51
C ALA A 288 1.56 -5.47 1.73
N LEU A 289 1.22 -5.15 2.99
CA LEU A 289 0.45 -3.97 3.36
C LEU A 289 1.15 -2.67 2.97
N GLY A 290 2.45 -2.52 3.27
CA GLY A 290 3.26 -1.36 2.89
C GLY A 290 3.25 -1.09 1.38
N VAL A 291 3.44 -2.15 0.58
CA VAL A 291 3.33 -2.06 -0.90
C VAL A 291 1.92 -1.65 -1.32
N MET A 292 0.88 -2.16 -0.67
CA MET A 292 -0.51 -1.82 -0.99
C MET A 292 -0.91 -0.41 -0.56
N LEU A 293 -0.32 0.12 0.53
CA LEU A 293 -0.54 1.50 0.96
C LEU A 293 -0.06 2.50 -0.10
N ASP A 294 1.09 2.25 -0.74
CA ASP A 294 1.54 3.10 -1.85
C ASP A 294 0.76 2.85 -3.15
N THR A 295 0.67 1.60 -3.59
CA THR A 295 0.07 1.25 -4.89
C THR A 295 -1.45 1.41 -4.91
N GLY A 296 -2.12 1.15 -3.80
CA GLY A 296 -3.57 1.24 -3.66
C GLY A 296 -4.08 2.68 -3.51
N GLU A 297 -3.21 3.63 -3.15
CA GLU A 297 -3.53 5.05 -3.02
C GLU A 297 -3.29 5.84 -4.31
N ARG A 298 -2.44 5.34 -5.21
CA ARG A 298 -2.23 5.94 -6.54
C ARG A 298 -3.34 5.51 -7.49
N ARG A 299 -4.10 6.48 -7.95
CA ARG A 299 -5.11 6.34 -9.01
C ARG A 299 -4.54 6.79 -10.34
#